data_ad137f1c5b46ff20a9bb4f68c76e7931
#
_entry.id   ad137f1c5b46ff20a9bb4f68c76e7931
#
_cell.length_a   1.000
_cell.length_b   1.000
_cell.length_c   1.000
_cell.angle_alpha   90.00
_cell.angle_beta   90.00
_cell.angle_gamma   90.00
#
_symmetry.space_group_name_H-M   'P 1'
#
loop_
_entity.id
_entity.type
_entity.pdbx_description
1 polymer ?
#
loop_
_entity_poly.entity_id
_entity_poly.type
_entity_poly.pdbx_seq_one_letter_code
_entity_poly.pdbx_strand_id
1 'polypeptide(L)'
;MMQFCVLGSGSGGNATIVRAGETVLLVDAGFSAARLRDKMKSAGVEPDELDAILLTHEHADHMKGVHQFTRKHAVRVYATRHTAMCVQEKAPEAPWAYFEKGQSFRIGDIVITPFPTYHDAVDPVGFKFETERSSLGFISDTGQAPGCIAEYLAMVDSLVVESNYDPDMLAATPRRPWPLKQRIASAHGHLSNEQACDLLRRIAHGALKNVVLAHLSAESNSPALAESLMRDTLHDMGLDSTSLFCASQESCLPWIRVC
;
A
#
# COMPACT_ATOMS: atom_id res chain seq x y z
N MET A 1 19.67 -6.45 -2.23
CA MET A 1 18.74 -6.78 -1.12
C MET A 1 17.58 -5.79 -1.19
N MET A 2 16.34 -6.25 -1.16
CA MET A 2 15.15 -5.37 -1.16
C MET A 2 14.76 -4.99 0.27
N GLN A 3 14.36 -3.73 0.44
CA GLN A 3 13.82 -3.18 1.67
C GLN A 3 12.74 -2.15 1.36
N PHE A 4 11.87 -1.88 2.33
CA PHE A 4 10.83 -0.88 2.19
C PHE A 4 10.62 -0.08 3.47
N CYS A 5 10.01 1.10 3.33
CA CYS A 5 9.69 1.98 4.43
C CYS A 5 8.31 2.62 4.17
N VAL A 6 7.33 2.35 5.03
CA VAL A 6 6.05 3.05 4.98
C VAL A 6 6.23 4.43 5.60
N LEU A 7 6.20 5.47 4.77
CA LEU A 7 6.36 6.86 5.19
C LEU A 7 5.15 7.37 5.96
N GLY A 8 4.00 6.80 5.68
CA GLY A 8 2.75 7.03 6.38
C GLY A 8 1.60 6.38 5.63
N SER A 9 0.55 6.00 6.37
CA SER A 9 -0.60 5.29 5.82
C SER A 9 -1.88 5.61 6.59
N GLY A 10 -2.95 5.87 5.83
CA GLY A 10 -4.29 6.19 6.32
C GLY A 10 -4.99 7.23 5.44
N SER A 11 -6.22 7.60 5.74
CA SER A 11 -7.07 8.50 4.93
C SER A 11 -6.53 9.94 4.76
N GLY A 12 -5.47 10.32 5.45
CA GLY A 12 -4.82 11.63 5.31
C GLY A 12 -3.66 11.65 4.31
N GLY A 13 -3.23 10.49 3.83
CA GLY A 13 -2.19 10.30 2.82
C GLY A 13 -1.41 9.03 3.00
N ASN A 14 -1.09 8.39 1.88
CA ASN A 14 -0.34 7.14 1.79
C ASN A 14 0.93 7.36 0.97
N ALA A 15 2.04 6.82 1.44
CA ALA A 15 3.31 6.80 0.72
C ALA A 15 4.21 5.71 1.28
N THR A 16 4.80 4.90 0.41
CA THR A 16 5.72 3.82 0.78
C THR A 16 6.92 3.82 -0.17
N ILE A 17 8.14 3.80 0.37
CA ILE A 17 9.35 3.62 -0.43
C ILE A 17 9.68 2.14 -0.51
N VAL A 18 10.01 1.67 -1.72
CA VAL A 18 10.58 0.34 -1.98
C VAL A 18 11.95 0.55 -2.63
N ARG A 19 12.98 -0.06 -2.08
CA ARG A 19 14.39 0.07 -2.56
C ARG A 19 15.01 -1.30 -2.77
N ALA A 20 15.72 -1.46 -3.91
CA ALA A 20 16.57 -2.62 -4.16
C ALA A 20 17.79 -2.19 -5.00
N GLY A 21 19.01 -2.51 -4.55
CA GLY A 21 20.21 -1.98 -5.16
C GLY A 21 20.19 -0.45 -5.18
N GLU A 22 20.39 0.12 -6.36
CA GLU A 22 20.32 1.58 -6.59
C GLU A 22 18.89 2.05 -6.92
N THR A 23 17.94 1.12 -7.13
CA THR A 23 16.57 1.45 -7.55
C THR A 23 15.74 1.89 -6.35
N VAL A 24 15.09 3.06 -6.45
CA VAL A 24 14.22 3.64 -5.42
C VAL A 24 12.87 4.00 -6.02
N LEU A 25 11.82 3.33 -5.55
CA LEU A 25 10.44 3.52 -5.99
C LEU A 25 9.60 4.12 -4.87
N LEU A 26 8.67 5.00 -5.22
CA LEU A 26 7.65 5.50 -4.32
C LEU A 26 6.29 4.94 -4.74
N VAL A 27 5.62 4.21 -3.86
CA VAL A 27 4.23 3.77 -4.02
C VAL A 27 3.35 4.81 -3.39
N ASP A 28 2.55 5.45 -4.21
CA ASP A 28 1.67 6.58 -3.90
C ASP A 28 2.39 7.85 -3.40
N ALA A 29 1.75 8.98 -3.62
CA ALA A 29 2.21 10.31 -3.23
C ALA A 29 1.06 11.10 -2.59
N GLY A 30 0.42 10.50 -1.57
CA GLY A 30 -0.82 10.98 -0.98
C GLY A 30 -0.68 12.18 -0.06
N PHE A 31 0.54 12.55 0.33
CA PHE A 31 0.83 13.74 1.12
C PHE A 31 1.03 14.98 0.23
N SER A 32 0.93 16.17 0.80
CA SER A 32 1.43 17.36 0.10
C SER A 32 2.91 17.19 -0.25
N ALA A 33 3.37 17.77 -1.36
CA ALA A 33 4.76 17.63 -1.80
C ALA A 33 5.79 18.05 -0.71
N ALA A 34 5.46 19.05 0.11
CA ALA A 34 6.32 19.46 1.23
C ALA A 34 6.39 18.35 2.30
N ARG A 35 5.23 17.84 2.75
CA ARG A 35 5.17 16.77 3.75
C ARG A 35 5.78 15.47 3.26
N LEU A 36 5.57 15.13 1.97
CA LEU A 36 6.18 13.96 1.34
C LEU A 36 7.71 14.05 1.39
N ARG A 37 8.27 15.18 0.98
CA ARG A 37 9.71 15.43 1.05
C ARG A 37 10.25 15.33 2.47
N ASP A 38 9.56 15.90 3.46
CA ASP A 38 10.00 15.85 4.85
C ASP A 38 9.99 14.40 5.40
N LYS A 39 8.98 13.61 5.02
CA LYS A 39 8.90 12.18 5.35
C LYS A 39 9.99 11.36 4.67
N MET A 40 10.27 11.61 3.38
CA MET A 40 11.37 10.98 2.67
C MET A 40 12.71 11.29 3.34
N LYS A 41 12.97 12.55 3.69
CA LYS A 41 14.16 12.96 4.45
C LYS A 41 14.28 12.24 5.79
N SER A 42 13.18 12.08 6.51
CA SER A 42 13.15 11.32 7.77
C SER A 42 13.52 9.84 7.58
N ALA A 43 13.24 9.30 6.40
CA ALA A 43 13.65 7.96 5.99
C ALA A 43 15.05 7.90 5.37
N GLY A 44 15.77 9.03 5.30
CA GLY A 44 17.11 9.12 4.70
C GLY A 44 17.12 8.99 3.18
N VAL A 45 16.07 9.45 2.51
CA VAL A 45 15.93 9.44 1.04
C VAL A 45 15.71 10.85 0.54
N GLU A 46 16.57 11.30 -0.37
CA GLU A 46 16.35 12.56 -1.06
C GLU A 46 15.39 12.38 -2.24
N PRO A 47 14.55 13.38 -2.54
CA PRO A 47 13.59 13.29 -3.65
C PRO A 47 14.19 12.94 -5.01
N ASP A 48 15.40 13.39 -5.27
CA ASP A 48 16.10 13.18 -6.54
C ASP A 48 16.71 11.77 -6.67
N GLU A 49 16.65 10.95 -5.61
CA GLU A 49 17.00 9.53 -5.65
C GLU A 49 15.86 8.67 -6.24
N LEU A 50 14.64 9.22 -6.40
CA LEU A 50 13.51 8.43 -6.91
C LEU A 50 13.63 8.18 -8.41
N ASP A 51 13.58 6.90 -8.78
CA ASP A 51 13.46 6.47 -10.18
C ASP A 51 12.03 6.57 -10.71
N ALA A 52 11.05 6.31 -9.85
CA ALA A 52 9.64 6.34 -10.23
C ALA A 52 8.68 6.53 -9.04
N ILE A 53 7.50 7.09 -9.36
CA ILE A 53 6.30 7.02 -8.54
C ILE A 53 5.35 6.01 -9.18
N LEU A 54 4.82 5.06 -8.40
CA LEU A 54 3.80 4.09 -8.81
C LEU A 54 2.49 4.46 -8.14
N LEU A 55 1.44 4.73 -8.89
CA LEU A 55 0.13 5.04 -8.32
C LEU A 55 -0.75 3.79 -8.29
N THR A 56 -1.35 3.54 -7.12
CA THR A 56 -2.34 2.49 -6.95
C THR A 56 -3.68 2.90 -7.57
N HIS A 57 -4.13 4.14 -7.35
CA HIS A 57 -5.38 4.70 -7.87
C HIS A 57 -5.42 6.25 -7.72
N GLU A 58 -6.52 6.88 -8.15
CA GLU A 58 -6.67 8.33 -8.29
C GLU A 58 -7.18 9.08 -7.06
N HIS A 59 -7.47 8.41 -5.93
CA HIS A 59 -7.95 9.10 -4.73
C HIS A 59 -6.93 10.08 -4.16
N ALA A 60 -7.43 11.15 -3.56
CA ALA A 60 -6.60 12.28 -3.13
C ALA A 60 -5.51 11.89 -2.12
N ASP A 61 -5.79 10.96 -1.24
CA ASP A 61 -4.85 10.42 -0.25
C ASP A 61 -3.79 9.48 -0.83
N HIS A 62 -3.81 9.25 -2.15
CA HIS A 62 -2.78 8.51 -2.91
C HIS A 62 -2.05 9.39 -3.94
N MET A 63 -2.69 10.48 -4.45
CA MET A 63 -2.10 11.25 -5.55
C MET A 63 -1.86 12.74 -5.26
N LYS A 64 -2.30 13.27 -4.11
CA LYS A 64 -2.30 14.70 -3.78
C LYS A 64 -0.97 15.43 -4.02
N GLY A 65 0.15 14.76 -3.80
CA GLY A 65 1.49 15.31 -3.96
C GLY A 65 2.01 15.29 -5.39
N VAL A 66 1.48 14.45 -6.27
CA VAL A 66 2.02 14.16 -7.61
C VAL A 66 2.35 15.44 -8.38
N HIS A 67 1.37 16.32 -8.56
CA HIS A 67 1.54 17.54 -9.36
C HIS A 67 2.71 18.41 -8.87
N GLN A 68 2.71 18.78 -7.60
CA GLN A 68 3.72 19.68 -7.05
C GLN A 68 5.10 19.01 -6.92
N PHE A 69 5.12 17.69 -6.71
CA PHE A 69 6.35 16.93 -6.60
C PHE A 69 7.04 16.78 -7.95
N THR A 70 6.31 16.37 -8.99
CA THR A 70 6.87 16.19 -10.35
C THR A 70 7.27 17.49 -11.04
N ARG A 71 6.69 18.63 -10.65
CA ARG A 71 7.16 19.94 -11.11
C ARG A 71 8.54 20.33 -10.59
N LYS A 72 8.96 19.74 -9.47
CA LYS A 72 10.25 20.06 -8.81
C LYS A 72 11.31 18.99 -9.04
N HIS A 73 10.87 17.76 -9.26
CA HIS A 73 11.75 16.60 -9.37
C HIS A 73 11.39 15.84 -10.66
N ALA A 74 12.40 15.54 -11.47
CA ALA A 74 12.23 14.88 -12.76
C ALA A 74 11.99 13.36 -12.57
N VAL A 75 10.88 12.99 -11.92
CA VAL A 75 10.51 11.62 -11.62
C VAL A 75 9.31 11.18 -12.45
N ARG A 76 9.39 10.00 -13.08
CA ARG A 76 8.32 9.43 -13.89
C ARG A 76 7.20 8.85 -13.03
N VAL A 77 5.94 9.07 -13.44
CA VAL A 77 4.74 8.57 -12.75
C VAL A 77 4.14 7.43 -13.54
N TYR A 78 4.13 6.25 -12.94
CA TYR A 78 3.54 5.04 -13.50
C TYR A 78 2.15 4.82 -12.93
N ALA A 79 1.17 4.59 -13.81
CA ALA A 79 -0.21 4.28 -13.44
C ALA A 79 -0.87 3.44 -14.54
N THR A 80 -2.05 2.86 -14.27
CA THR A 80 -2.90 2.40 -15.36
C THR A 80 -3.33 3.59 -16.20
N ARG A 81 -3.68 3.36 -17.46
CA ARG A 81 -4.10 4.46 -18.35
C ARG A 81 -5.33 5.20 -17.80
N HIS A 82 -6.29 4.49 -17.22
CA HIS A 82 -7.51 5.10 -16.69
C HIS A 82 -7.22 5.92 -15.41
N THR A 83 -6.44 5.41 -14.48
CA THR A 83 -5.98 6.17 -13.31
C THR A 83 -5.22 7.43 -13.75
N ALA A 84 -4.29 7.31 -14.71
CA ALA A 84 -3.55 8.46 -15.22
C ALA A 84 -4.46 9.53 -15.82
N MET A 85 -5.49 9.16 -16.61
CA MET A 85 -6.45 10.11 -17.18
C MET A 85 -7.15 10.94 -16.09
N CYS A 86 -7.58 10.31 -14.98
CA CYS A 86 -8.20 11.01 -13.86
C CYS A 86 -7.23 11.97 -13.14
N VAL A 87 -5.96 11.60 -13.04
CA VAL A 87 -4.95 12.41 -12.35
C VAL A 87 -4.37 13.51 -13.26
N GLN A 88 -4.30 13.30 -14.57
CA GLN A 88 -3.76 14.25 -15.53
C GLN A 88 -4.48 15.60 -15.50
N GLU A 89 -5.77 15.65 -15.20
CA GLU A 89 -6.50 16.92 -15.03
C GLU A 89 -5.86 17.80 -13.94
N LYS A 90 -5.28 17.18 -12.90
CA LYS A 90 -4.63 17.86 -11.78
C LYS A 90 -3.11 17.94 -11.90
N ALA A 91 -2.51 17.08 -12.71
CA ALA A 91 -1.06 16.98 -12.93
C ALA A 91 -0.72 16.81 -14.43
N PRO A 92 -1.10 17.79 -15.31
CA PRO A 92 -0.96 17.63 -16.76
C PRO A 92 0.49 17.54 -17.24
N GLU A 93 1.43 18.12 -16.49
CA GLU A 93 2.86 18.18 -16.85
C GLU A 93 3.65 17.00 -16.26
N ALA A 94 3.03 16.09 -15.50
CA ALA A 94 3.72 14.95 -14.93
C ALA A 94 4.19 14.00 -16.05
N PRO A 95 5.42 13.45 -15.98
CA PRO A 95 5.96 12.56 -17.00
C PRO A 95 5.36 11.15 -16.85
N TRP A 96 4.18 10.95 -17.42
CA TRP A 96 3.40 9.72 -17.32
C TRP A 96 4.04 8.56 -18.07
N ALA A 97 3.99 7.39 -17.44
CA ALA A 97 4.23 6.08 -18.03
C ALA A 97 3.08 5.14 -17.66
N TYR A 98 2.78 4.18 -18.51
CA TYR A 98 1.61 3.32 -18.33
C TYR A 98 2.02 1.86 -18.16
N PHE A 99 1.27 1.15 -17.34
CA PHE A 99 1.34 -0.29 -17.21
C PHE A 99 -0.04 -0.92 -17.34
N GLU A 100 -0.06 -2.23 -17.62
CA GLU A 100 -1.29 -3.02 -17.69
C GLU A 100 -1.36 -4.00 -16.51
N LYS A 101 -2.56 -4.17 -15.95
CA LYS A 101 -2.79 -5.14 -14.85
C LYS A 101 -2.44 -6.55 -15.30
N GLY A 102 -1.75 -7.29 -14.46
CA GLY A 102 -1.30 -8.66 -14.73
C GLY A 102 -0.06 -8.76 -15.63
N GLN A 103 0.45 -7.66 -16.18
CA GLN A 103 1.68 -7.64 -16.97
C GLN A 103 2.83 -7.08 -16.16
N SER A 104 3.84 -7.90 -15.91
CA SER A 104 5.04 -7.47 -15.19
C SER A 104 5.89 -6.55 -16.05
N PHE A 105 6.46 -5.53 -15.42
CA PHE A 105 7.46 -4.63 -16.01
C PHE A 105 8.62 -4.43 -15.04
N ARG A 106 9.71 -3.84 -15.53
CA ARG A 106 10.93 -3.66 -14.72
C ARG A 106 11.32 -2.19 -14.62
N ILE A 107 11.71 -1.77 -13.43
CA ILE A 107 12.43 -0.52 -13.20
C ILE A 107 13.70 -0.87 -12.43
N GLY A 108 14.86 -0.62 -13.04
CA GLY A 108 16.15 -0.99 -12.46
C GLY A 108 16.20 -2.45 -12.01
N ASP A 109 16.48 -2.67 -10.73
CA ASP A 109 16.63 -4.00 -10.13
C ASP A 109 15.31 -4.68 -9.72
N ILE A 110 14.17 -3.98 -9.86
CA ILE A 110 12.87 -4.45 -9.37
C ILE A 110 11.96 -4.82 -10.53
N VAL A 111 11.39 -6.02 -10.48
CA VAL A 111 10.26 -6.44 -11.31
C VAL A 111 8.98 -6.11 -10.54
N ILE A 112 8.04 -5.45 -11.23
CA ILE A 112 6.77 -4.99 -10.66
C ILE A 112 5.64 -5.68 -11.41
N THR A 113 4.78 -6.37 -10.67
CA THR A 113 3.56 -6.99 -11.20
C THR A 113 2.35 -6.29 -10.59
N PRO A 114 1.67 -5.39 -11.32
CA PRO A 114 0.43 -4.80 -10.87
C PRO A 114 -0.71 -5.81 -10.98
N PHE A 115 -1.56 -5.91 -9.95
CA PHE A 115 -2.75 -6.76 -9.96
C PHE A 115 -3.99 -5.97 -9.56
N PRO A 116 -5.20 -6.37 -10.03
CA PRO A 116 -6.41 -5.63 -9.72
C PRO A 116 -6.76 -5.69 -8.23
N THR A 117 -7.23 -4.57 -7.67
CA THR A 117 -7.92 -4.51 -6.37
C THR A 117 -9.40 -4.16 -6.59
N TYR A 118 -10.21 -4.33 -5.56
CA TYR A 118 -11.65 -4.07 -5.59
C TYR A 118 -11.96 -2.85 -4.73
N HIS A 119 -11.84 -1.68 -5.34
CA HIS A 119 -12.11 -0.40 -4.68
C HIS A 119 -13.00 0.48 -5.55
N ASP A 120 -13.64 1.49 -4.98
CA ASP A 120 -14.47 2.46 -5.68
C ASP A 120 -13.63 3.54 -6.39
N ALA A 121 -12.67 3.09 -7.15
CA ALA A 121 -11.76 3.84 -8.00
C ALA A 121 -11.86 3.35 -9.45
N VAL A 122 -11.33 4.13 -10.39
CA VAL A 122 -11.51 3.87 -11.83
C VAL A 122 -10.80 2.58 -12.26
N ASP A 123 -9.57 2.38 -11.82
CA ASP A 123 -8.77 1.23 -12.25
C ASP A 123 -7.70 0.86 -11.20
N PRO A 124 -8.14 0.53 -9.96
CA PRO A 124 -7.24 0.38 -8.82
C PRO A 124 -6.38 -0.88 -8.92
N VAL A 125 -5.16 -0.80 -8.37
CA VAL A 125 -4.18 -1.89 -8.36
C VAL A 125 -3.46 -2.02 -7.02
N GLY A 126 -3.07 -3.25 -6.70
CA GLY A 126 -1.97 -3.58 -5.80
C GLY A 126 -0.72 -3.94 -6.59
N PHE A 127 0.39 -4.14 -5.91
CA PHE A 127 1.67 -4.46 -6.53
C PHE A 127 2.34 -5.67 -5.87
N LYS A 128 2.97 -6.51 -6.67
CA LYS A 128 4.01 -7.43 -6.24
C LYS A 128 5.35 -6.93 -6.75
N PHE A 129 6.31 -6.74 -5.86
CA PHE A 129 7.68 -6.35 -6.17
C PHE A 129 8.58 -7.57 -6.02
N GLU A 130 9.41 -7.83 -6.99
CA GLU A 130 10.29 -8.99 -7.01
C GLU A 130 11.71 -8.62 -7.40
N THR A 131 12.66 -9.25 -6.74
CA THR A 131 14.06 -9.30 -7.15
C THR A 131 14.44 -10.77 -7.31
N GLU A 132 15.67 -11.09 -7.68
CA GLU A 132 16.12 -12.49 -7.76
C GLU A 132 16.01 -13.26 -6.43
N ARG A 133 15.92 -12.56 -5.29
CA ARG A 133 16.04 -13.16 -3.95
C ARG A 133 14.92 -12.83 -2.99
N SER A 134 14.03 -11.94 -3.34
CA SER A 134 13.01 -11.48 -2.42
C SER A 134 11.78 -10.94 -3.14
N SER A 135 10.63 -11.04 -2.46
CA SER A 135 9.33 -10.61 -2.96
C SER A 135 8.52 -9.90 -1.87
N LEU A 136 7.92 -8.77 -2.26
CA LEU A 136 7.06 -7.95 -1.42
C LEU A 136 5.68 -7.84 -2.05
N GLY A 137 4.64 -8.24 -1.33
CA GLY A 137 3.25 -7.97 -1.66
C GLY A 137 2.81 -6.63 -1.08
N PHE A 138 2.13 -5.81 -1.86
CA PHE A 138 1.56 -4.53 -1.43
C PHE A 138 0.10 -4.46 -1.88
N ILE A 139 -0.82 -4.45 -0.92
CA ILE A 139 -2.25 -4.34 -1.18
C ILE A 139 -2.89 -3.37 -0.19
N SER A 140 -3.45 -2.30 -0.71
CA SER A 140 -4.22 -1.29 0.02
C SER A 140 -5.48 -0.98 -0.77
N ASP A 141 -6.47 -0.45 -0.09
CA ASP A 141 -7.72 -0.01 -0.69
C ASP A 141 -8.40 -1.10 -1.54
N THR A 142 -8.94 -2.07 -0.83
CA THR A 142 -9.72 -3.15 -1.43
C THR A 142 -10.81 -3.62 -0.47
N GLY A 143 -12.04 -3.73 -0.92
CA GLY A 143 -13.16 -4.23 -0.09
C GLY A 143 -13.24 -5.75 -0.03
N GLN A 144 -12.46 -6.45 -0.83
CA GLN A 144 -12.37 -7.92 -0.84
C GLN A 144 -11.04 -8.39 -1.45
N ALA A 145 -10.64 -9.59 -1.10
CA ALA A 145 -9.46 -10.23 -1.68
C ALA A 145 -9.81 -11.66 -2.16
N PRO A 146 -10.44 -11.82 -3.34
CA PRO A 146 -10.76 -13.13 -3.89
C PRO A 146 -9.52 -13.96 -4.24
N GLY A 147 -9.71 -15.21 -4.67
CA GLY A 147 -8.63 -16.16 -4.96
C GLY A 147 -7.57 -15.65 -5.93
N CYS A 148 -7.98 -14.88 -6.96
CA CYS A 148 -7.05 -14.32 -7.93
C CYS A 148 -6.07 -13.30 -7.30
N ILE A 149 -6.47 -12.54 -6.29
CA ILE A 149 -5.55 -11.66 -5.53
C ILE A 149 -4.59 -12.51 -4.69
N ALA A 150 -5.10 -13.55 -4.03
CA ALA A 150 -4.27 -14.46 -3.24
C ALA A 150 -3.20 -15.15 -4.11
N GLU A 151 -3.50 -15.47 -5.38
CA GLU A 151 -2.52 -16.03 -6.33
C GLU A 151 -1.35 -15.06 -6.61
N TYR A 152 -1.61 -13.77 -6.80
CA TYR A 152 -0.54 -12.77 -6.96
C TYR A 152 0.34 -12.63 -5.72
N LEU A 153 -0.27 -12.70 -4.54
CA LEU A 153 0.38 -12.53 -3.25
C LEU A 153 0.93 -13.84 -2.66
N ALA A 154 0.67 -14.97 -3.29
CA ALA A 154 1.18 -16.25 -2.82
C ALA A 154 2.71 -16.25 -2.73
N MET A 155 3.22 -16.81 -1.63
CA MET A 155 4.66 -17.03 -1.41
C MET A 155 5.52 -15.73 -1.38
N VAL A 156 4.93 -14.58 -1.04
CA VAL A 156 5.72 -13.36 -0.82
C VAL A 156 6.48 -13.43 0.51
N ASP A 157 7.71 -12.93 0.54
CA ASP A 157 8.55 -12.91 1.75
C ASP A 157 8.09 -11.85 2.77
N SER A 158 7.47 -10.77 2.28
CA SER A 158 6.90 -9.72 3.12
C SER A 158 5.59 -9.22 2.52
N LEU A 159 4.69 -8.75 3.37
CA LEU A 159 3.37 -8.26 2.99
C LEU A 159 3.07 -6.91 3.63
N VAL A 160 2.66 -5.93 2.84
CA VAL A 160 1.92 -4.75 3.28
C VAL A 160 0.46 -4.96 2.93
N VAL A 161 -0.41 -4.98 3.92
CA VAL A 161 -1.83 -5.29 3.74
C VAL A 161 -2.70 -4.28 4.45
N GLU A 162 -3.78 -3.87 3.77
CA GLU A 162 -4.82 -3.07 4.40
C GLU A 162 -5.45 -3.82 5.58
N SER A 163 -5.67 -3.08 6.68
CA SER A 163 -6.44 -3.50 7.84
C SER A 163 -7.22 -2.29 8.33
N ASN A 164 -8.27 -1.93 7.57
CA ASN A 164 -8.86 -0.61 7.66
C ASN A 164 -9.77 -0.44 8.88
N TYR A 165 -10.68 -1.37 9.12
CA TYR A 165 -11.67 -1.20 10.17
C TYR A 165 -11.94 -2.47 10.97
N ASP A 166 -12.39 -2.26 12.20
CA ASP A 166 -13.06 -3.26 13.01
C ASP A 166 -14.59 -3.13 12.80
N PRO A 167 -15.32 -4.23 12.54
CA PRO A 167 -16.75 -4.18 12.25
C PRO A 167 -17.59 -3.54 13.36
N ASP A 168 -17.29 -3.84 14.63
CA ASP A 168 -18.03 -3.32 15.78
C ASP A 168 -17.74 -1.83 15.99
N MET A 169 -16.49 -1.41 15.86
CA MET A 169 -16.11 0.01 15.91
C MET A 169 -16.73 0.80 14.76
N LEU A 170 -16.78 0.23 13.55
CA LEU A 170 -17.43 0.87 12.41
C LEU A 170 -18.93 1.01 12.65
N ALA A 171 -19.59 -0.03 13.17
CA ALA A 171 -21.01 0.03 13.49
C ALA A 171 -21.30 1.06 14.58
N ALA A 172 -20.47 1.13 15.63
CA ALA A 172 -20.65 1.99 16.79
C ALA A 172 -20.31 3.46 16.55
N THR A 173 -19.45 3.80 15.56
CA THR A 173 -19.01 5.20 15.39
C THR A 173 -20.16 6.16 15.02
N PRO A 174 -20.43 7.20 15.83
CA PRO A 174 -21.56 8.12 15.58
C PRO A 174 -21.24 9.15 14.47
N ARG A 175 -19.99 9.38 14.17
CA ARG A 175 -19.54 10.41 13.23
C ARG A 175 -19.73 10.03 11.76
N ARG A 176 -19.98 8.75 11.46
CA ARG A 176 -20.15 8.25 10.10
C ARG A 176 -21.61 7.90 9.82
N PRO A 177 -22.26 8.57 8.86
CA PRO A 177 -23.63 8.23 8.48
C PRO A 177 -23.68 6.82 7.88
N TRP A 178 -24.85 6.18 8.00
CA TRP A 178 -25.05 4.80 7.57
C TRP A 178 -24.60 4.50 6.12
N PRO A 179 -24.90 5.33 5.11
CA PRO A 179 -24.42 5.09 3.74
C PRO A 179 -22.90 5.01 3.64
N LEU A 180 -22.16 5.82 4.41
CA LEU A 180 -20.70 5.77 4.44
C LEU A 180 -20.19 4.49 5.10
N LYS A 181 -20.82 4.02 6.17
CA LYS A 181 -20.47 2.73 6.80
C LYS A 181 -20.70 1.57 5.83
N GLN A 182 -21.81 1.57 5.10
CA GLN A 182 -22.11 0.57 4.09
C GLN A 182 -21.07 0.59 2.95
N ARG A 183 -20.68 1.78 2.49
CA ARG A 183 -19.62 1.94 1.48
C ARG A 183 -18.29 1.35 1.97
N ILE A 184 -17.86 1.70 3.18
CA ILE A 184 -16.61 1.20 3.78
C ILE A 184 -16.61 -0.33 3.85
N ALA A 185 -17.71 -0.94 4.30
CA ALA A 185 -17.83 -2.39 4.47
C ALA A 185 -18.23 -3.14 3.18
N SER A 186 -18.36 -2.45 2.05
CA SER A 186 -18.76 -3.06 0.78
C SER A 186 -17.61 -3.80 0.10
N ALA A 187 -17.94 -4.64 -0.88
CA ALA A 187 -16.95 -5.33 -1.71
C ALA A 187 -16.01 -4.39 -2.50
N HIS A 188 -16.33 -3.10 -2.60
CA HIS A 188 -15.52 -2.05 -3.20
C HIS A 188 -15.09 -0.97 -2.19
N GLY A 189 -15.20 -1.27 -0.90
CA GLY A 189 -14.76 -0.41 0.18
C GLY A 189 -13.35 -0.76 0.64
N HIS A 190 -13.24 -1.26 1.87
CA HIS A 190 -11.97 -1.58 2.52
C HIS A 190 -12.03 -2.94 3.22
N LEU A 191 -10.88 -3.56 3.48
CA LEU A 191 -10.79 -4.78 4.28
C LEU A 191 -11.00 -4.47 5.77
N SER A 192 -11.79 -5.29 6.44
CA SER A 192 -11.78 -5.35 7.91
C SER A 192 -10.49 -6.03 8.40
N ASN A 193 -10.23 -5.91 9.71
CA ASN A 193 -9.14 -6.64 10.36
C ASN A 193 -9.24 -8.15 10.14
N GLU A 194 -10.45 -8.71 10.23
CA GLU A 194 -10.71 -10.13 10.00
C GLU A 194 -10.43 -10.55 8.56
N GLN A 195 -10.87 -9.74 7.58
CA GLN A 195 -10.63 -10.01 6.16
C GLN A 195 -9.14 -9.93 5.79
N ALA A 196 -8.37 -9.04 6.45
CA ALA A 196 -6.92 -9.00 6.31
C ALA A 196 -6.27 -10.29 6.84
N CYS A 197 -6.73 -10.79 7.99
CA CYS A 197 -6.30 -12.08 8.54
C CYS A 197 -6.68 -13.26 7.61
N ASP A 198 -7.87 -13.24 7.03
CA ASP A 198 -8.31 -14.27 6.09
C ASP A 198 -7.48 -14.28 4.80
N LEU A 199 -7.09 -13.12 4.31
CA LEU A 199 -6.14 -13.05 3.20
C LEU A 199 -4.79 -13.65 3.60
N LEU A 200 -4.26 -13.27 4.77
CA LEU A 200 -3.00 -13.82 5.27
C LEU A 200 -3.04 -15.36 5.35
N ARG A 201 -4.09 -15.95 5.91
CA ARG A 201 -4.24 -17.41 6.00
C ARG A 201 -4.16 -18.13 4.65
N ARG A 202 -4.54 -17.46 3.56
CA ARG A 202 -4.53 -18.02 2.20
C ARG A 202 -3.19 -17.91 1.50
N ILE A 203 -2.35 -16.93 1.86
CA ILE A 203 -1.12 -16.62 1.12
C ILE A 203 0.16 -16.93 1.89
N ALA A 204 0.09 -16.95 3.23
CA ALA A 204 1.26 -17.11 4.07
C ALA A 204 1.87 -18.50 3.98
N HIS A 205 3.15 -18.57 4.23
CA HIS A 205 3.98 -19.77 4.25
C HIS A 205 5.07 -19.65 5.32
N GLY A 206 5.73 -20.76 5.65
CA GLY A 206 6.70 -20.82 6.76
C GLY A 206 7.93 -19.89 6.64
N ALA A 207 8.16 -19.27 5.49
CA ALA A 207 9.26 -18.34 5.28
C ALA A 207 8.83 -16.84 5.26
N LEU A 208 7.55 -16.54 5.52
CA LEU A 208 7.07 -15.15 5.61
C LEU A 208 7.82 -14.41 6.73
N LYS A 209 8.44 -13.29 6.39
CA LYS A 209 9.31 -12.51 7.31
C LYS A 209 8.59 -11.37 7.99
N ASN A 210 7.80 -10.60 7.24
CA ASN A 210 7.18 -9.41 7.76
C ASN A 210 5.74 -9.26 7.28
N VAL A 211 4.87 -8.79 8.17
CA VAL A 211 3.53 -8.29 7.86
C VAL A 211 3.43 -6.85 8.36
N VAL A 212 2.99 -5.94 7.51
CA VAL A 212 2.71 -4.54 7.85
C VAL A 212 1.23 -4.29 7.65
N LEU A 213 0.53 -3.97 8.73
CA LEU A 213 -0.85 -3.50 8.68
C LEU A 213 -0.85 -2.03 8.26
N ALA A 214 -1.59 -1.71 7.21
CA ALA A 214 -1.62 -0.39 6.60
C ALA A 214 -3.07 0.12 6.48
N HIS A 215 -3.22 1.39 6.16
CA HIS A 215 -4.48 2.07 5.89
C HIS A 215 -5.55 1.92 7.00
N LEU A 216 -5.11 1.97 8.26
CA LEU A 216 -6.02 1.88 9.40
C LEU A 216 -6.89 3.14 9.51
N SER A 217 -8.18 2.94 9.74
CA SER A 217 -9.12 4.02 10.03
C SER A 217 -8.88 4.60 11.42
N ALA A 218 -8.69 5.90 11.51
CA ALA A 218 -8.54 6.59 12.79
C ALA A 218 -9.81 6.59 13.66
N GLU A 219 -10.99 6.34 13.06
CA GLU A 219 -12.28 6.41 13.77
C GLU A 219 -12.92 5.03 13.98
N SER A 220 -12.59 4.07 13.13
CA SER A 220 -13.26 2.76 13.11
C SER A 220 -12.27 1.61 13.30
N ASN A 221 -11.10 1.89 13.85
CA ASN A 221 -10.08 0.88 14.16
C ASN A 221 -9.18 1.38 15.31
N SER A 222 -8.39 0.47 15.88
CA SER A 222 -7.24 0.82 16.71
C SER A 222 -6.04 -0.06 16.34
N PRO A 223 -4.81 0.49 16.35
CA PRO A 223 -3.61 -0.31 16.11
C PRO A 223 -3.52 -1.54 17.01
N ALA A 224 -3.81 -1.38 18.30
CA ALA A 224 -3.75 -2.48 19.26
C ALA A 224 -4.70 -3.64 18.92
N LEU A 225 -5.91 -3.33 18.46
CA LEU A 225 -6.88 -4.34 18.06
C LEU A 225 -6.46 -5.06 16.76
N ALA A 226 -6.06 -4.31 15.75
CA ALA A 226 -5.59 -4.88 14.48
C ALA A 226 -4.33 -5.75 14.69
N GLU A 227 -3.36 -5.27 15.49
CA GLU A 227 -2.15 -6.03 15.83
C GLU A 227 -2.46 -7.31 16.63
N SER A 228 -3.37 -7.23 17.63
CA SER A 228 -3.73 -8.41 18.42
C SER A 228 -4.31 -9.50 17.52
N LEU A 229 -5.30 -9.17 16.69
CA LEU A 229 -5.96 -10.14 15.83
C LEU A 229 -4.99 -10.76 14.81
N MET A 230 -4.12 -9.94 14.23
CA MET A 230 -3.12 -10.43 13.27
C MET A 230 -2.06 -11.30 13.97
N ARG A 231 -1.65 -10.95 15.18
CA ARG A 231 -0.70 -11.74 15.97
C ARG A 231 -1.26 -13.11 16.35
N ASP A 232 -2.52 -13.15 16.80
CA ASP A 232 -3.23 -14.40 17.08
C ASP A 232 -3.31 -15.27 15.82
N THR A 233 -3.60 -14.65 14.67
CA THR A 233 -3.63 -15.35 13.37
C THR A 233 -2.26 -15.94 13.00
N LEU A 234 -1.19 -15.17 13.16
CA LEU A 234 0.19 -15.66 12.91
C LEU A 234 0.55 -16.81 13.85
N HIS A 235 0.18 -16.70 15.13
CA HIS A 235 0.39 -17.77 16.12
C HIS A 235 -0.35 -19.07 15.76
N ASP A 236 -1.63 -18.96 15.42
CA ASP A 236 -2.46 -20.12 14.99
C ASP A 236 -1.90 -20.84 13.75
N MET A 237 -1.17 -20.10 12.91
CA MET A 237 -0.49 -20.64 11.72
C MET A 237 0.94 -21.14 12.01
N GLY A 238 1.45 -21.02 13.24
CA GLY A 238 2.83 -21.38 13.58
C GLY A 238 3.88 -20.43 13.00
N LEU A 239 3.51 -19.16 12.74
CA LEU A 239 4.35 -18.13 12.14
C LEU A 239 4.85 -17.10 13.19
N ASP A 240 5.11 -17.53 14.41
CA ASP A 240 5.53 -16.67 15.54
C ASP A 240 6.81 -15.88 15.27
N SER A 241 7.64 -16.34 14.34
CA SER A 241 8.88 -15.64 13.93
C SER A 241 8.63 -14.49 12.95
N THR A 242 7.43 -14.35 12.42
CA THR A 242 7.08 -13.26 11.50
C THR A 242 6.98 -11.94 12.25
N SER A 243 7.71 -10.95 11.79
CA SER A 243 7.66 -9.60 12.36
C SER A 243 6.35 -8.91 11.95
N LEU A 244 5.63 -8.35 12.93
CA LEU A 244 4.40 -7.61 12.71
C LEU A 244 4.62 -6.13 13.01
N PHE A 245 4.21 -5.26 12.08
CA PHE A 245 4.23 -3.81 12.20
C PHE A 245 2.86 -3.22 11.91
N CYS A 246 2.56 -2.09 12.52
CA CYS A 246 1.37 -1.31 12.21
C CYS A 246 1.80 0.08 11.74
N ALA A 247 1.43 0.44 10.51
CA ALA A 247 1.71 1.74 9.95
C ALA A 247 0.79 2.81 10.54
N SER A 248 1.28 4.03 10.64
CA SER A 248 0.51 5.17 11.13
C SER A 248 0.47 6.30 10.10
N GLN A 249 -0.50 7.20 10.27
CA GLN A 249 -0.61 8.40 9.42
C GLN A 249 0.56 9.37 9.61
N GLU A 250 1.09 9.46 10.83
CA GLU A 250 2.00 10.53 11.22
C GLU A 250 3.47 10.12 11.16
N SER A 251 3.81 8.94 11.60
CA SER A 251 5.19 8.47 11.71
C SER A 251 5.60 7.51 10.60
N CYS A 252 6.84 7.62 10.15
CA CYS A 252 7.44 6.63 9.27
C CYS A 252 7.78 5.36 10.06
N LEU A 253 7.57 4.20 9.46
CA LEU A 253 8.14 2.95 9.98
C LEU A 253 9.67 2.94 9.78
N PRO A 254 10.41 2.14 10.54
CA PRO A 254 11.80 1.87 10.21
C PRO A 254 11.92 1.18 8.83
N TRP A 255 13.13 1.17 8.28
CA TRP A 255 13.41 0.36 7.11
C TRP A 255 13.25 -1.12 7.44
N ILE A 256 12.42 -1.82 6.68
CA ILE A 256 12.12 -3.23 6.83
C ILE A 256 12.80 -3.97 5.68
N ARG A 257 13.66 -4.94 6.01
CA ARG A 257 14.24 -5.84 5.02
C ARG A 257 13.20 -6.87 4.61
N VAL A 258 13.05 -7.09 3.30
CA VAL A 258 12.02 -8.01 2.79
C VAL A 258 12.33 -9.47 3.13
N CYS A 259 13.61 -9.85 3.12
CA CYS A 259 14.09 -11.19 3.50
C CYS A 259 15.45 -11.13 4.19
#